data_08c6f345e4882b84d2ec6f9ccbebbf5b
#
_entry.id   08c6f345e4882b84d2ec6f9ccbebbf5b
#
_cell.length_a   1.000
_cell.length_b   1.000
_cell.length_c   1.000
_cell.angle_alpha   90.00
_cell.angle_beta   90.00
_cell.angle_gamma   90.00
#
_symmetry.space_group_name_H-M   'P 1'
#
loop_
_entity.id
_entity.type
_entity.pdbx_description
1 polymer ?
#
loop_
_entity_poly.entity_id
_entity_poly.type
_entity_poly.pdbx_seq_one_letter_code
_entity_poly.pdbx_strand_id
1 'polypeptide(L)'
;MIKLIIGGKGSGKTKTLIDLVNNAALTTKGSVVCIEKGDKLRYDVKYQARLIDTNEYFVDDAQSLFGFVAGIFASNHDVTDLFIDSALKICQNDMAAFDKFLDEMNALVEKLNINVVMTSSLAVENATETVKKYV
;
A
#
# COMPACT_ATOMS: atom_id res chain seq x y z
N MET A 1 -8.39 5.05 -6.73
CA MET A 1 -9.27 4.52 -5.67
C MET A 1 -8.44 3.76 -4.66
N ILE A 2 -8.66 4.00 -3.39
CA ILE A 2 -7.97 3.31 -2.31
C ILE A 2 -8.90 2.26 -1.68
N LYS A 3 -8.38 1.07 -1.48
CA LYS A 3 -9.00 0.03 -0.66
C LYS A 3 -8.04 -0.36 0.44
N LEU A 4 -8.53 -0.32 1.68
CA LEU A 4 -7.76 -0.70 2.86
C LEU A 4 -8.32 -2.00 3.44
N ILE A 5 -7.46 -3.00 3.59
CA ILE A 5 -7.80 -4.28 4.19
C ILE A 5 -7.29 -4.27 5.62
N ILE A 6 -8.20 -4.33 6.60
CA ILE A 6 -7.85 -4.33 8.02
C ILE A 6 -8.29 -5.63 8.68
N GLY A 7 -7.77 -5.86 9.87
CA GLY A 7 -8.04 -7.06 10.67
C GLY A 7 -6.88 -7.29 11.61
N GLY A 8 -7.03 -8.22 12.54
CA GLY A 8 -5.95 -8.59 13.46
C GLY A 8 -4.82 -9.34 12.78
N LYS A 9 -3.72 -9.53 13.48
CA LYS A 9 -2.63 -10.39 13.00
C LYS A 9 -3.16 -11.80 12.76
N GLY A 10 -2.68 -12.43 11.68
CA GLY A 10 -3.08 -13.79 11.33
C GLY A 10 -4.45 -13.90 10.66
N SER A 11 -5.09 -12.78 10.28
CA SER A 11 -6.39 -12.80 9.61
C SER A 11 -6.31 -13.01 8.10
N GLY A 12 -5.10 -13.26 7.54
CA GLY A 12 -4.93 -13.54 6.12
C GLY A 12 -4.82 -12.32 5.22
N LYS A 13 -4.59 -11.13 5.77
CA LYS A 13 -4.50 -9.89 4.99
C LYS A 13 -3.37 -9.92 3.96
N THR A 14 -2.18 -10.36 4.38
CA THR A 14 -1.02 -10.42 3.49
C THR A 14 -1.24 -11.40 2.35
N LYS A 15 -1.83 -12.57 2.66
CA LYS A 15 -2.15 -13.55 1.60
C LYS A 15 -3.12 -12.97 0.59
N THR A 16 -4.14 -12.27 1.05
CA THR A 16 -5.09 -11.60 0.16
C THR A 16 -4.38 -10.57 -0.72
N LEU A 17 -3.48 -9.79 -0.14
CA LEU A 17 -2.70 -8.80 -0.89
C LEU A 17 -1.85 -9.48 -1.97
N ILE A 18 -1.14 -10.55 -1.62
CA ILE A 18 -0.31 -11.30 -2.58
C ILE A 18 -1.14 -11.77 -3.76
N ASP A 19 -2.32 -12.33 -3.51
CA ASP A 19 -3.20 -12.80 -4.57
C ASP A 19 -3.62 -11.64 -5.50
N LEU A 20 -3.94 -10.48 -4.93
CA LEU A 20 -4.30 -9.29 -5.71
C LEU A 20 -3.13 -8.75 -6.52
N VAL A 21 -1.93 -8.71 -5.93
CA VAL A 21 -0.71 -8.28 -6.63
C VAL A 21 -0.44 -9.18 -7.83
N ASN A 22 -0.48 -10.48 -7.62
CA ASN A 22 -0.15 -11.44 -8.67
C ASN A 22 -1.22 -11.44 -9.78
N ASN A 23 -2.48 -11.25 -9.42
CA ASN A 23 -3.52 -11.10 -10.43
C ASN A 23 -3.31 -9.82 -11.27
N ALA A 24 -3.03 -8.70 -10.61
CA ALA A 24 -2.77 -7.44 -11.31
C ALA A 24 -1.54 -7.57 -12.22
N ALA A 25 -0.48 -8.22 -11.73
CA ALA A 25 0.76 -8.42 -12.49
C ALA A 25 0.54 -9.19 -13.80
N LEU A 26 -0.46 -10.09 -13.84
CA LEU A 26 -0.77 -10.88 -15.01
C LEU A 26 -1.80 -10.23 -15.94
N THR A 27 -2.64 -9.33 -15.42
CA THR A 27 -3.81 -8.84 -16.17
C THR A 27 -3.70 -7.37 -16.58
N THR A 28 -2.95 -6.55 -15.85
CA THR A 28 -2.84 -5.12 -16.19
C THR A 28 -1.90 -4.91 -17.37
N LYS A 29 -2.17 -3.87 -18.14
CA LYS A 29 -1.28 -3.45 -19.23
C LYS A 29 -0.21 -2.48 -18.74
N GLY A 30 -0.37 -1.94 -17.55
CA GLY A 30 0.57 -1.00 -16.96
C GLY A 30 1.55 -1.66 -16.01
N SER A 31 2.21 -0.84 -15.21
CA SER A 31 3.17 -1.29 -14.20
C SER A 31 2.46 -1.52 -12.86
N VAL A 32 2.85 -2.59 -12.18
CA VAL A 32 2.38 -2.93 -10.84
C VAL A 32 3.54 -2.78 -9.87
N VAL A 33 3.29 -2.03 -8.78
CA VAL A 33 4.29 -1.82 -7.72
C VAL A 33 3.74 -2.35 -6.41
N CYS A 34 4.56 -3.09 -5.68
CA CYS A 34 4.23 -3.62 -4.35
C CYS A 34 5.30 -3.18 -3.37
N ILE A 35 4.86 -2.53 -2.28
CA ILE A 35 5.75 -2.00 -1.24
C ILE A 35 5.54 -2.80 0.04
N GLU A 36 6.63 -3.23 0.67
CA GLU A 36 6.60 -3.87 1.97
C GLU A 36 7.73 -3.34 2.85
N LYS A 37 7.64 -3.58 4.14
CA LYS A 37 8.74 -3.34 5.08
C LYS A 37 9.45 -4.67 5.29
N GLY A 38 10.62 -4.84 4.67
CA GLY A 38 11.36 -6.08 4.69
C GLY A 38 11.30 -6.82 3.35
N ASP A 39 11.65 -8.10 3.38
CA ASP A 39 11.80 -8.91 2.19
C ASP A 39 11.00 -10.22 2.24
N LYS A 40 9.88 -10.23 2.98
CA LYS A 40 9.10 -11.45 3.21
C LYS A 40 8.36 -11.93 1.97
N LEU A 41 8.00 -11.02 1.07
CA LEU A 41 7.15 -11.32 -0.08
C LEU A 41 7.90 -11.73 -1.33
N ARG A 42 9.23 -11.72 -1.33
CA ARG A 42 10.04 -11.87 -2.54
C ARG A 42 9.84 -13.20 -3.28
N TYR A 43 9.43 -14.26 -2.57
CA TYR A 43 9.16 -15.55 -3.19
C TYR A 43 7.70 -15.75 -3.58
N ASP A 44 6.82 -14.88 -3.10
CA ASP A 44 5.38 -15.00 -3.31
C ASP A 44 4.86 -14.05 -4.39
N VAL A 45 5.54 -12.93 -4.59
CA VAL A 45 5.15 -11.92 -5.58
C VAL A 45 5.83 -12.21 -6.91
N LYS A 46 5.05 -12.24 -7.99
CA LYS A 46 5.56 -12.51 -9.34
C LYS A 46 6.47 -11.38 -9.80
N TYR A 47 7.50 -11.73 -10.57
CA TYR A 47 8.52 -10.77 -11.01
C TYR A 47 7.97 -9.64 -11.89
N GLN A 48 6.80 -9.80 -12.49
CA GLN A 48 6.17 -8.75 -13.28
C GLN A 48 5.75 -7.56 -12.42
N ALA A 49 5.55 -7.77 -11.10
CA ALA A 49 5.34 -6.69 -10.16
C ALA A 49 6.67 -6.23 -9.60
N ARG A 50 6.88 -4.91 -9.54
CA ARG A 50 8.07 -4.34 -8.89
C ARG A 50 7.89 -4.40 -7.38
N LEU A 51 8.67 -5.23 -6.69
CA LEU A 51 8.62 -5.35 -5.23
C LEU A 51 9.69 -4.45 -4.62
N ILE A 52 9.29 -3.62 -3.66
CA ILE A 52 10.17 -2.63 -3.04
C ILE A 52 10.13 -2.80 -1.51
N ASP A 53 11.31 -2.90 -0.91
CA ASP A 53 11.49 -2.92 0.55
C ASP A 53 11.75 -1.50 1.05
N THR A 54 10.86 -0.97 1.89
CA THR A 54 11.00 0.39 2.43
C THR A 54 12.29 0.58 3.22
N ASN A 55 12.82 -0.48 3.83
CA ASN A 55 14.06 -0.40 4.60
C ASN A 55 15.26 -0.01 3.75
N GLU A 56 15.26 -0.39 2.47
CA GLU A 56 16.37 -0.08 1.56
C GLU A 56 16.43 1.41 1.19
N TYR A 57 15.31 2.12 1.34
CA TYR A 57 15.20 3.52 0.91
C TYR A 57 14.92 4.45 2.07
N PHE A 58 15.09 3.96 3.31
CA PHE A 58 14.93 4.76 4.54
C PHE A 58 13.53 5.38 4.68
N VAL A 59 12.52 4.68 4.18
CA VAL A 59 11.12 5.08 4.32
C VAL A 59 10.61 4.47 5.63
N ASP A 60 10.35 5.30 6.64
CA ASP A 60 10.06 4.81 7.98
C ASP A 60 8.97 5.59 8.72
N ASP A 61 8.24 6.45 8.04
CA ASP A 61 7.08 7.14 8.61
C ASP A 61 6.07 7.49 7.52
N ALA A 62 4.95 8.10 7.93
CA ALA A 62 3.87 8.43 7.00
C ALA A 62 4.30 9.46 5.95
N GLN A 63 5.03 10.48 6.37
CA GLN A 63 5.46 11.55 5.46
C GLN A 63 6.45 11.03 4.43
N SER A 64 7.45 10.25 4.85
CA SER A 64 8.41 9.67 3.91
C SER A 64 7.74 8.67 2.97
N LEU A 65 6.77 7.89 3.47
CA LEU A 65 6.03 6.96 2.62
C LEU A 65 5.23 7.70 1.55
N PHE A 66 4.56 8.77 1.93
CA PHE A 66 3.80 9.55 0.95
C PHE A 66 4.71 10.13 -0.14
N GLY A 67 5.83 10.75 0.24
CA GLY A 67 6.78 11.31 -0.71
C GLY A 67 7.38 10.25 -1.63
N PHE A 68 7.67 9.07 -1.07
CA PHE A 68 8.20 7.96 -1.83
C PHE A 68 7.20 7.48 -2.90
N VAL A 69 5.94 7.30 -2.52
CA VAL A 69 4.88 6.90 -3.45
C VAL A 69 4.64 7.98 -4.51
N ALA A 70 4.59 9.24 -4.10
CA ALA A 70 4.43 10.35 -5.04
C ALA A 70 5.58 10.38 -6.06
N GLY A 71 6.80 10.10 -5.60
CA GLY A 71 7.98 10.00 -6.47
C GLY A 71 7.88 8.85 -7.46
N ILE A 72 7.38 7.69 -7.03
CA ILE A 72 7.15 6.54 -7.91
C ILE A 72 6.18 6.95 -9.03
N PHE A 73 5.07 7.57 -8.69
CA PHE A 73 4.07 8.00 -9.68
C PHE A 73 4.62 9.08 -10.62
N ALA A 74 5.43 10.01 -10.08
CA ALA A 74 6.03 11.06 -10.87
C ALA A 74 7.04 10.52 -11.88
N SER A 75 7.77 9.46 -11.52
CA SER A 75 8.82 8.89 -12.36
C SER A 75 8.34 7.82 -13.33
N ASN A 76 7.13 7.28 -13.15
CA ASN A 76 6.60 6.21 -13.99
C ASN A 76 5.10 6.40 -14.20
N HIS A 77 4.74 6.99 -15.33
CA HIS A 77 3.35 7.24 -15.68
C HIS A 77 2.58 5.98 -16.10
N ASP A 78 3.26 4.84 -16.20
CA ASP A 78 2.62 3.57 -16.57
C ASP A 78 2.08 2.80 -15.36
N VAL A 79 2.31 3.27 -14.13
CA VAL A 79 1.79 2.61 -12.93
C VAL A 79 0.27 2.68 -12.92
N THR A 80 -0.36 1.51 -12.87
CA THR A 80 -1.82 1.38 -12.79
C THR A 80 -2.28 0.90 -11.42
N ASP A 81 -1.43 0.15 -10.73
CA ASP A 81 -1.77 -0.49 -9.46
C ASP A 81 -0.60 -0.39 -8.48
N LEU A 82 -0.91 0.04 -7.27
CA LEU A 82 0.03 0.10 -6.16
C LEU A 82 -0.52 -0.70 -4.99
N PHE A 83 0.35 -1.52 -4.40
CA PHE A 83 0.01 -2.31 -3.22
C PHE A 83 1.00 -1.98 -2.10
N ILE A 84 0.51 -1.83 -0.87
CA ILE A 84 1.37 -1.56 0.29
C ILE A 84 0.98 -2.55 1.40
N ASP A 85 1.89 -3.44 1.76
CA ASP A 85 1.67 -4.36 2.85
C ASP A 85 2.06 -3.71 4.18
N SER A 86 1.19 -3.84 5.19
CA SER A 86 1.43 -3.31 6.54
C SER A 86 1.67 -1.79 6.55
N ALA A 87 0.81 -1.03 5.88
CA ALA A 87 0.97 0.42 5.74
C ALA A 87 1.01 1.15 7.08
N LEU A 88 0.14 0.77 8.04
CA LEU A 88 0.13 1.39 9.36
C LEU A 88 1.44 1.16 10.10
N LYS A 89 2.04 -0.02 9.95
CA LYS A 89 3.33 -0.34 10.56
C LYS A 89 4.45 0.53 9.97
N ILE A 90 4.44 0.75 8.66
CA ILE A 90 5.41 1.66 8.02
C ILE A 90 5.25 3.07 8.58
N CYS A 91 4.02 3.46 8.88
CA CYS A 91 3.70 4.75 9.50
C CYS A 91 3.90 4.73 11.02
N GLN A 92 4.66 3.76 11.56
CA GLN A 92 5.01 3.61 12.98
C GLN A 92 3.79 3.48 13.91
N ASN A 93 2.70 2.93 13.41
CA ASN A 93 1.44 2.78 14.14
C ASN A 93 0.89 4.11 14.68
N ASP A 94 1.28 5.23 14.09
CA ASP A 94 0.78 6.56 14.43
C ASP A 94 -0.53 6.79 13.68
N MET A 95 -1.66 6.62 14.38
CA MET A 95 -2.98 6.70 13.75
C MET A 95 -3.27 8.08 13.16
N ALA A 96 -2.89 9.16 13.84
CA ALA A 96 -3.12 10.51 13.32
C ALA A 96 -2.35 10.74 12.02
N ALA A 97 -1.09 10.32 11.98
CA ALA A 97 -0.26 10.43 10.80
C ALA A 97 -0.79 9.52 9.68
N PHE A 98 -1.28 8.32 10.03
CA PHE A 98 -1.84 7.39 9.06
C PHE A 98 -3.13 7.94 8.43
N ASP A 99 -4.01 8.52 9.24
CA ASP A 99 -5.23 9.15 8.74
C ASP A 99 -4.92 10.25 7.72
N LYS A 100 -3.95 11.11 8.05
CA LYS A 100 -3.49 12.16 7.14
C LYS A 100 -2.92 11.57 5.85
N PHE A 101 -2.11 10.53 5.99
CA PHE A 101 -1.52 9.82 4.85
C PHE A 101 -2.61 9.28 3.91
N LEU A 102 -3.64 8.64 4.47
CA LEU A 102 -4.75 8.08 3.67
C LEU A 102 -5.45 9.17 2.85
N ASP A 103 -5.77 10.30 3.48
CA ASP A 103 -6.46 11.39 2.79
C ASP A 103 -5.58 12.05 1.73
N GLU A 104 -4.29 12.23 2.01
CA GLU A 104 -3.34 12.76 1.02
C GLU A 104 -3.15 11.79 -0.15
N MET A 105 -3.04 10.51 0.14
CA MET A 105 -2.94 9.47 -0.90
C MET A 105 -4.20 9.44 -1.76
N ASN A 106 -5.37 9.54 -1.14
CA ASN A 106 -6.61 9.53 -1.88
C ASN A 106 -6.69 10.70 -2.88
N ALA A 107 -6.31 11.89 -2.45
CA ALA A 107 -6.29 13.05 -3.33
C ALA A 107 -5.36 12.82 -4.54
N LEU A 108 -4.20 12.23 -4.30
CA LEU A 108 -3.23 11.96 -5.36
C LEU A 108 -3.71 10.88 -6.33
N VAL A 109 -4.20 9.75 -5.81
CA VAL A 109 -4.59 8.62 -6.66
C VAL A 109 -5.86 8.89 -7.45
N GLU A 110 -6.80 9.69 -6.91
CA GLU A 110 -7.98 10.11 -7.67
C GLU A 110 -7.57 10.97 -8.86
N LYS A 111 -6.63 11.89 -8.65
CA LYS A 111 -6.11 12.75 -9.72
C LYS A 111 -5.42 11.93 -10.82
N LEU A 112 -4.67 10.90 -10.44
CA LEU A 112 -3.88 10.09 -11.37
C LEU A 112 -4.60 8.85 -11.88
N ASN A 113 -5.79 8.56 -11.36
CA ASN A 113 -6.58 7.38 -11.71
C ASN A 113 -5.81 6.07 -11.50
N ILE A 114 -5.21 5.91 -10.32
CA ILE A 114 -4.44 4.72 -9.93
C ILE A 114 -5.22 3.92 -8.88
N ASN A 115 -5.18 2.61 -8.97
CA ASN A 115 -5.75 1.72 -7.95
C ASN A 115 -4.71 1.43 -6.88
N VAL A 116 -5.10 1.59 -5.61
CA VAL A 116 -4.22 1.33 -4.46
C VAL A 116 -4.92 0.39 -3.50
N VAL A 117 -4.23 -0.67 -3.10
CA VAL A 117 -4.69 -1.58 -2.05
C VAL A 117 -3.61 -1.64 -0.97
N MET A 118 -4.02 -1.45 0.28
CA MET A 118 -3.12 -1.50 1.42
C MET A 118 -3.65 -2.46 2.47
N THR A 119 -2.75 -3.08 3.23
CA THR A 119 -3.14 -3.84 4.42
C THR A 119 -2.66 -3.12 5.67
N SER A 120 -3.36 -3.32 6.77
CA SER A 120 -2.96 -2.81 8.08
C SER A 120 -3.50 -3.70 9.18
N SER A 121 -2.66 -4.04 10.16
CA SER A 121 -3.08 -4.79 11.34
C SER A 121 -3.78 -3.83 12.28
N LEU A 122 -5.11 -3.78 12.16
CA LEU A 122 -5.97 -2.87 12.91
C LEU A 122 -7.32 -3.55 13.08
N ALA A 123 -7.76 -3.70 14.32
CA ALA A 123 -9.07 -4.27 14.59
C ALA A 123 -10.17 -3.33 14.07
N VAL A 124 -11.24 -3.91 13.54
CA VAL A 124 -12.36 -3.14 12.95
C VAL A 124 -12.93 -2.14 13.97
N GLU A 125 -13.06 -2.55 15.23
CA GLU A 125 -13.58 -1.69 16.30
C GLU A 125 -12.68 -0.50 16.63
N ASN A 126 -11.41 -0.54 16.23
CA ASN A 126 -10.45 0.54 16.44
C ASN A 126 -10.29 1.46 15.23
N ALA A 127 -11.05 1.20 14.16
CA ALA A 127 -10.95 2.01 12.95
C ALA A 127 -11.45 3.44 13.21
N THR A 128 -10.63 4.41 12.79
CA THR A 128 -11.04 5.83 12.83
C THR A 128 -12.08 6.11 11.75
N GLU A 129 -12.73 7.27 11.83
CA GLU A 129 -13.66 7.68 10.78
C GLU A 129 -12.95 7.80 9.42
N THR A 130 -11.69 8.24 9.42
CA THR A 130 -10.89 8.29 8.18
C THR A 130 -10.65 6.90 7.62
N VAL A 131 -10.19 5.96 8.45
CA VAL A 131 -9.95 4.57 8.02
C VAL A 131 -11.22 3.96 7.44
N LYS A 132 -12.37 4.18 8.06
CA LYS A 132 -13.65 3.61 7.61
C LYS A 132 -14.03 4.03 6.19
N LYS A 133 -13.54 5.17 5.71
CA LYS A 133 -13.82 5.62 4.36
C LYS A 133 -13.19 4.71 3.30
N TYR A 134 -12.13 3.99 3.64
CA TYR A 134 -11.32 3.24 2.69
C TYR A 134 -11.39 1.72 2.86
N VAL A 135 -12.05 1.27 3.89
CA VAL A 135 -12.22 -0.18 4.14
C VAL A 135 -13.22 -0.83 3.18
#